data_145873b19f97ad7b55118fa676e01500
#
_entry.id   145873b19f97ad7b55118fa676e01500
#
_cell.length_a   1.000
_cell.length_b   1.000
_cell.length_c   1.000
_cell.angle_alpha   90.00
_cell.angle_beta   90.00
_cell.angle_gamma   90.00
#
_symmetry.space_group_name_H-M   'P 1'
#
loop_
_entity.id
_entity.type
_entity.pdbx_description
1 polymer ?
#
loop_
_entity_poly.entity_id
_entity_poly.type
_entity_poly.pdbx_seq_one_letter_code
_entity_poly.pdbx_strand_id
1 'polypeptide(L)'
;WLNLNWTIADTQLHSSTQSWIDIRYAEILLNRAEAALELYQNGVTEIDGVNLQQDAFECINSIRSRAGADLLGSRAELSDVSREGIERGQGVNSFVYAPNEGLHIVRVERYKELAFEHKLYWDLRRWFTFDQQIYQYRRRMLSPFLFAKDATVNEAGNPVGKYIFDTRVCERANNSLTFATKNYYDKIPDNERKTNPLLEQNNQY
;
A
#
# COMPACT_ATOMS: atom_id res chain seq x y z
N TRP A 1 6.42 16.92 7.45
CA TRP A 1 7.26 18.04 7.10
C TRP A 1 8.58 17.87 7.82
N LEU A 2 9.69 17.74 7.08
CA LEU A 2 11.03 17.74 7.65
C LEU A 2 11.37 19.16 8.11
N ASN A 3 11.53 19.33 9.41
CA ASN A 3 12.03 20.59 9.95
C ASN A 3 13.57 20.58 9.82
N LEU A 4 14.06 21.01 8.66
CA LEU A 4 15.48 21.15 8.42
C LEU A 4 15.96 22.47 9.02
N ASN A 5 16.63 22.39 10.15
CA ASN A 5 17.30 23.54 10.72
C ASN A 5 18.69 23.71 10.09
N TRP A 6 18.83 24.63 9.16
CA TRP A 6 20.05 24.91 8.39
C TRP A 6 21.23 25.46 9.22
N THR A 7 21.01 25.70 10.50
CA THR A 7 22.08 26.19 11.40
C THR A 7 22.81 25.08 12.13
N ILE A 8 22.46 23.81 11.87
CA ILE A 8 23.05 22.64 12.52
C ILE A 8 24.23 22.13 11.70
N ALA A 9 25.31 21.72 12.38
CA ALA A 9 26.49 21.15 11.74
C ALA A 9 26.17 19.97 10.81
N ASP A 10 26.97 19.77 9.75
CA ASP A 10 26.73 18.74 8.72
C ASP A 10 26.46 17.33 9.29
N THR A 11 27.03 16.99 10.42
CA THR A 11 26.80 15.71 11.13
C THR A 11 25.38 15.57 11.68
N GLN A 12 24.64 16.69 11.78
CA GLN A 12 23.26 16.72 12.27
C GLN A 12 22.25 17.08 11.18
N LEU A 13 22.72 17.34 9.97
CA LEU A 13 21.89 17.77 8.84
C LEU A 13 20.76 16.78 8.49
N HIS A 14 20.94 15.54 8.83
CA HIS A 14 19.97 14.46 8.58
C HIS A 14 19.18 14.07 9.81
N SER A 15 19.34 14.78 10.92
CA SER A 15 18.57 14.54 12.14
C SER A 15 17.16 15.10 11.98
N SER A 16 16.19 14.23 11.96
CA SER A 16 14.77 14.60 11.99
C SER A 16 14.25 14.56 13.42
N THR A 17 13.52 15.62 13.81
CA THR A 17 12.77 15.63 15.09
C THR A 17 11.39 15.01 14.92
N GLN A 18 11.06 14.54 13.73
CA GLN A 18 9.78 13.90 13.46
C GLN A 18 9.73 12.54 14.13
N SER A 19 8.70 12.33 14.96
CA SER A 19 8.43 11.02 15.57
C SER A 19 8.04 10.01 14.49
N TRP A 20 8.59 8.83 14.59
CA TRP A 20 8.16 7.68 13.79
C TRP A 20 6.82 7.18 14.32
N ILE A 21 5.84 7.03 13.43
CA ILE A 21 4.55 6.44 13.77
C ILE A 21 4.63 4.95 13.43
N ASP A 22 4.67 4.13 14.46
CA ASP A 22 4.69 2.68 14.27
C ASP A 22 3.31 2.12 14.00
N ILE A 23 2.33 2.48 14.84
CA ILE A 23 0.93 2.09 14.68
C ILE A 23 0.04 3.30 14.96
N ARG A 24 -1.04 3.44 14.19
CA ARG A 24 -2.08 4.44 14.43
C ARG A 24 -3.49 3.87 14.28
N TYR A 25 -4.47 4.56 14.83
CA TYR A 25 -5.84 4.06 14.92
C TYR A 25 -6.44 3.66 13.55
N ALA A 26 -6.15 4.41 12.49
CA ALA A 26 -6.62 4.05 11.15
C ALA A 26 -6.08 2.68 10.68
N GLU A 27 -4.85 2.32 11.04
CA GLU A 27 -4.32 0.98 10.75
C GLU A 27 -5.08 -0.11 11.51
N ILE A 28 -5.49 0.16 12.76
CA ILE A 28 -6.32 -0.78 13.53
C ILE A 28 -7.67 -1.00 12.85
N LEU A 29 -8.32 0.09 12.39
CA LEU A 29 -9.58 -0.02 11.65
C LEU A 29 -9.42 -0.80 10.34
N LEU A 30 -8.33 -0.59 9.60
CA LEU A 30 -8.05 -1.33 8.37
C LEU A 30 -7.76 -2.81 8.61
N ASN A 31 -6.99 -3.13 9.67
CA ASN A 31 -6.76 -4.51 10.07
C ASN A 31 -8.08 -5.20 10.46
N ARG A 32 -8.95 -4.51 11.19
CA ARG A 32 -10.27 -5.00 11.57
C ARG A 32 -11.14 -5.22 10.32
N ALA A 33 -11.20 -4.26 9.42
CA ALA A 33 -11.98 -4.37 8.18
C ALA A 33 -11.53 -5.55 7.32
N GLU A 34 -10.22 -5.73 7.15
CA GLU A 34 -9.68 -6.84 6.36
C GLU A 34 -10.01 -8.18 7.02
N ALA A 35 -9.75 -8.33 8.32
CA ALA A 35 -10.03 -9.57 9.04
C ALA A 35 -11.52 -9.91 9.06
N ALA A 36 -12.39 -8.93 9.30
CA ALA A 36 -13.83 -9.11 9.29
C ALA A 36 -14.34 -9.58 7.93
N LEU A 37 -13.83 -8.98 6.85
CA LEU A 37 -14.25 -9.34 5.50
C LEU A 37 -13.73 -10.70 5.07
N GLU A 38 -12.48 -11.04 5.40
CA GLU A 38 -11.92 -12.38 5.17
C GLU A 38 -12.74 -13.47 5.88
N LEU A 39 -13.10 -13.25 7.15
CA LEU A 39 -13.94 -14.18 7.89
C LEU A 39 -15.34 -14.31 7.27
N TYR A 40 -15.95 -13.16 6.90
CA TYR A 40 -17.27 -13.15 6.28
C TYR A 40 -17.29 -13.97 4.97
N GLN A 41 -16.31 -13.78 4.12
CA GLN A 41 -16.18 -14.49 2.84
C GLN A 41 -15.84 -15.97 3.01
N ASN A 42 -15.33 -16.36 4.17
CA ASN A 42 -15.12 -17.78 4.55
C ASN A 42 -16.28 -18.37 5.34
N GLY A 43 -17.45 -17.73 5.35
CA GLY A 43 -18.69 -18.25 5.90
C GLY A 43 -18.97 -17.91 7.37
N VAL A 44 -18.08 -17.15 8.02
CA VAL A 44 -18.33 -16.62 9.37
C VAL A 44 -18.98 -15.25 9.24
N THR A 45 -20.30 -15.21 9.25
CA THR A 45 -21.04 -13.96 8.98
C THR A 45 -21.17 -13.03 10.17
N GLU A 46 -21.02 -13.55 11.39
CA GLU A 46 -21.24 -12.82 12.63
C GLU A 46 -20.32 -13.30 13.75
N ILE A 47 -19.85 -12.39 14.58
CA ILE A 47 -19.15 -12.67 15.85
C ILE A 47 -19.74 -11.75 16.92
N ASP A 48 -20.14 -12.31 18.06
CA ASP A 48 -20.69 -11.58 19.22
C ASP A 48 -21.85 -10.62 18.86
N GLY A 49 -22.71 -11.01 17.93
CA GLY A 49 -23.86 -10.22 17.48
C GLY A 49 -23.50 -9.12 16.46
N VAL A 50 -22.25 -9.07 16.00
CA VAL A 50 -21.77 -8.09 15.00
C VAL A 50 -21.65 -8.75 13.64
N ASN A 51 -22.41 -8.26 12.65
CA ASN A 51 -22.27 -8.71 11.26
C ASN A 51 -20.92 -8.21 10.70
N LEU A 52 -20.08 -9.13 10.25
CA LEU A 52 -18.70 -8.84 9.87
C LEU A 52 -18.58 -8.01 8.58
N GLN A 53 -19.46 -8.19 7.60
CA GLN A 53 -19.46 -7.34 6.40
C GLN A 53 -19.86 -5.89 6.74
N GLN A 54 -20.82 -5.72 7.64
CA GLN A 54 -21.24 -4.41 8.13
C GLN A 54 -20.10 -3.74 8.90
N ASP A 55 -19.41 -4.49 9.74
CA ASP A 55 -18.27 -4.00 10.51
C ASP A 55 -17.13 -3.50 9.61
N ALA A 56 -16.79 -4.27 8.59
CA ALA A 56 -15.80 -3.85 7.59
C ALA A 56 -16.22 -2.55 6.86
N PHE A 57 -17.50 -2.46 6.48
CA PHE A 57 -18.06 -1.28 5.83
C PHE A 57 -17.97 -0.04 6.73
N GLU A 58 -18.31 -0.16 8.01
CA GLU A 58 -18.23 0.94 8.97
C GLU A 58 -16.80 1.40 9.23
N CYS A 59 -15.86 0.47 9.33
CA CYS A 59 -14.44 0.78 9.47
C CYS A 59 -13.92 1.59 8.28
N ILE A 60 -14.21 1.16 7.05
CA ILE A 60 -13.79 1.88 5.84
C ILE A 60 -14.43 3.27 5.77
N ASN A 61 -15.72 3.38 6.01
CA ASN A 61 -16.43 4.65 5.97
C ASN A 61 -16.00 5.62 7.07
N SER A 62 -15.59 5.11 8.22
CA SER A 62 -14.98 5.94 9.28
C SER A 62 -13.71 6.62 8.81
N ILE A 63 -12.84 5.89 8.10
CA ILE A 63 -11.60 6.43 7.53
C ILE A 63 -11.91 7.45 6.45
N ARG A 64 -12.79 7.11 5.51
CA ARG A 64 -13.17 7.99 4.39
C ARG A 64 -13.84 9.27 4.86
N SER A 65 -14.74 9.17 5.84
CA SER A 65 -15.40 10.33 6.44
C SER A 65 -14.40 11.30 7.05
N ARG A 66 -13.42 10.78 7.82
CA ARG A 66 -12.35 11.59 8.39
C ARG A 66 -11.49 12.26 7.31
N ALA A 67 -11.24 11.58 6.21
CA ALA A 67 -10.44 12.09 5.09
C ALA A 67 -11.22 13.04 4.17
N GLY A 68 -12.53 13.18 4.33
CA GLY A 68 -13.40 13.93 3.41
C GLY A 68 -13.54 13.27 2.04
N ALA A 69 -13.36 11.94 1.97
CA ALA A 69 -13.51 11.16 0.74
C ALA A 69 -14.94 10.64 0.59
N ASP A 70 -15.29 10.27 -0.64
CA ASP A 70 -16.59 9.66 -0.93
C ASP A 70 -16.77 8.35 -0.17
N LEU A 71 -17.88 8.21 0.53
CA LEU A 71 -18.21 7.02 1.30
C LEU A 71 -18.63 5.87 0.38
N LEU A 72 -18.46 4.64 0.84
CA LEU A 72 -19.15 3.50 0.27
C LEU A 72 -20.66 3.70 0.47
N GLY A 73 -21.44 3.49 -0.57
CA GLY A 73 -22.90 3.67 -0.51
C GLY A 73 -23.60 2.49 0.16
N SER A 74 -23.02 1.30 0.11
CA SER A 74 -23.59 0.08 0.66
C SER A 74 -22.50 -0.93 1.02
N ARG A 75 -22.75 -1.73 2.05
CA ARG A 75 -21.90 -2.89 2.39
C ARG A 75 -21.83 -3.94 1.27
N ALA A 76 -22.81 -3.95 0.36
CA ALA A 76 -22.82 -4.87 -0.79
C ALA A 76 -21.65 -4.61 -1.77
N GLU A 77 -21.01 -3.45 -1.71
CA GLU A 77 -19.80 -3.17 -2.47
C GLU A 77 -18.62 -4.02 -2.01
N LEU A 78 -18.61 -4.44 -0.73
CA LEU A 78 -17.62 -5.36 -0.16
C LEU A 78 -18.00 -6.82 -0.51
N SER A 79 -18.14 -7.08 -1.79
CA SER A 79 -18.58 -8.38 -2.32
C SER A 79 -17.42 -9.37 -2.52
N ASP A 80 -17.76 -10.64 -2.64
CA ASP A 80 -16.86 -11.73 -2.96
C ASP A 80 -16.70 -11.96 -4.48
N VAL A 81 -17.24 -11.05 -5.32
CA VAL A 81 -17.10 -11.12 -6.77
C VAL A 81 -15.64 -11.22 -7.16
N SER A 82 -15.30 -12.32 -7.84
CA SER A 82 -13.94 -12.62 -8.26
C SER A 82 -13.34 -11.52 -9.16
N ARG A 83 -12.08 -11.22 -8.93
CA ARG A 83 -11.25 -10.38 -9.79
C ARG A 83 -10.27 -11.19 -10.64
N GLU A 84 -10.51 -12.48 -10.76
CA GLU A 84 -9.71 -13.33 -11.63
C GLU A 84 -9.82 -12.87 -13.09
N GLY A 85 -8.69 -12.78 -13.79
CA GLY A 85 -8.65 -12.28 -15.17
C GLY A 85 -8.63 -10.76 -15.32
N ILE A 86 -8.76 -9.99 -14.25
CA ILE A 86 -8.52 -8.53 -14.31
C ILE A 86 -7.02 -8.30 -14.46
N GLU A 87 -6.64 -7.72 -15.59
CA GLU A 87 -5.24 -7.45 -15.88
C GLU A 87 -4.62 -6.52 -14.83
N ARG A 88 -3.51 -6.96 -14.30
CA ARG A 88 -2.74 -6.17 -13.33
C ARG A 88 -2.06 -5.01 -14.05
N GLY A 89 -2.25 -3.81 -13.54
CA GLY A 89 -1.63 -2.61 -14.10
C GLY A 89 -2.54 -1.77 -14.99
N GLN A 90 -3.80 -2.14 -15.15
CA GLN A 90 -4.80 -1.31 -15.82
C GLN A 90 -5.69 -0.57 -14.81
N GLY A 91 -5.74 0.75 -14.91
CA GLY A 91 -6.55 1.60 -14.05
C GLY A 91 -5.86 2.10 -12.77
N VAL A 92 -6.50 3.06 -12.12
CA VAL A 92 -5.91 3.86 -11.02
C VAL A 92 -5.50 3.02 -9.80
N ASN A 93 -6.16 1.92 -9.54
CA ASN A 93 -5.92 1.07 -8.36
C ASN A 93 -5.45 -0.35 -8.70
N SER A 94 -5.06 -0.59 -9.92
CA SER A 94 -4.74 -1.92 -10.44
C SER A 94 -3.43 -2.51 -9.90
N PHE A 95 -2.60 -1.69 -9.26
CA PHE A 95 -1.36 -2.13 -8.64
C PHE A 95 -1.58 -2.83 -7.27
N VAL A 96 -2.76 -2.70 -6.68
CA VAL A 96 -3.12 -3.42 -5.45
C VAL A 96 -3.96 -4.64 -5.84
N TYR A 97 -3.34 -5.81 -5.84
CA TYR A 97 -4.05 -7.04 -6.15
C TYR A 97 -4.87 -7.54 -4.96
N ALA A 98 -6.06 -8.06 -5.26
CA ALA A 98 -6.88 -8.82 -4.34
C ALA A 98 -7.68 -9.88 -5.11
N PRO A 99 -8.09 -10.98 -4.47
CA PRO A 99 -8.82 -12.07 -5.13
C PRO A 99 -10.25 -11.68 -5.52
N ASN A 100 -10.84 -10.71 -4.85
CA ASN A 100 -12.21 -10.26 -5.07
C ASN A 100 -12.37 -8.76 -4.85
N GLU A 101 -13.55 -8.22 -5.20
CA GLU A 101 -13.84 -6.80 -5.17
C GLU A 101 -13.79 -6.21 -3.74
N GLY A 102 -14.35 -6.89 -2.77
CA GLY A 102 -14.38 -6.39 -1.39
C GLY A 102 -12.98 -6.25 -0.81
N LEU A 103 -12.16 -7.30 -0.91
CA LEU A 103 -10.78 -7.24 -0.46
C LEU A 103 -9.95 -6.22 -1.26
N HIS A 104 -10.27 -6.03 -2.55
CA HIS A 104 -9.64 -4.99 -3.34
C HIS A 104 -9.92 -3.59 -2.77
N ILE A 105 -11.17 -3.30 -2.43
CA ILE A 105 -11.54 -2.03 -1.81
C ILE A 105 -10.77 -1.81 -0.51
N VAL A 106 -10.76 -2.79 0.39
CA VAL A 106 -10.05 -2.71 1.68
C VAL A 106 -8.54 -2.50 1.48
N ARG A 107 -7.91 -3.25 0.59
CA ARG A 107 -6.47 -3.15 0.32
C ARG A 107 -6.10 -1.84 -0.35
N VAL A 108 -6.95 -1.32 -1.24
CA VAL A 108 -6.75 0.01 -1.86
C VAL A 108 -6.89 1.12 -0.82
N GLU A 109 -7.89 1.02 0.06
CA GLU A 109 -8.05 1.99 1.15
C GLU A 109 -6.84 2.00 2.07
N ARG A 110 -6.35 0.81 2.45
CA ARG A 110 -5.13 0.65 3.23
C ARG A 110 -3.91 1.27 2.53
N TYR A 111 -3.76 1.05 1.24
CA TYR A 111 -2.69 1.65 0.45
C TYR A 111 -2.72 3.17 0.46
N LYS A 112 -3.91 3.76 0.31
CA LYS A 112 -4.09 5.21 0.29
C LYS A 112 -3.88 5.83 1.67
N GLU A 113 -4.50 5.25 2.68
CA GLU A 113 -4.51 5.76 4.04
C GLU A 113 -3.12 5.68 4.70
N LEU A 114 -2.38 4.60 4.46
CA LEU A 114 -1.06 4.38 5.06
C LEU A 114 0.09 4.76 4.11
N ALA A 115 -0.19 5.62 3.11
CA ALA A 115 0.82 6.09 2.19
C ALA A 115 1.98 6.76 2.93
N PHE A 116 3.22 6.45 2.52
CA PHE A 116 4.47 6.95 3.11
C PHE A 116 4.80 6.45 4.54
N GLU A 117 4.01 5.53 5.09
CA GLU A 117 4.24 4.93 6.41
C GLU A 117 4.99 3.58 6.34
N HIS A 118 5.57 3.25 5.20
CA HIS A 118 6.33 2.01 4.95
C HIS A 118 5.56 0.70 5.15
N LYS A 119 4.22 0.75 5.23
CA LYS A 119 3.37 -0.44 5.46
C LYS A 119 3.23 -1.31 4.22
N LEU A 120 3.21 -0.72 3.04
CA LEU A 120 2.96 -1.43 1.78
C LEU A 120 3.92 -2.60 1.53
N TYR A 121 5.19 -2.46 1.88
CA TYR A 121 6.17 -3.55 1.71
C TYR A 121 5.73 -4.82 2.46
N TRP A 122 5.30 -4.66 3.69
CA TRP A 122 4.84 -5.76 4.53
C TRP A 122 3.50 -6.30 4.07
N ASP A 123 2.59 -5.44 3.63
CA ASP A 123 1.30 -5.83 3.08
C ASP A 123 1.45 -6.69 1.82
N LEU A 124 2.29 -6.28 0.87
CA LEU A 124 2.55 -7.05 -0.34
C LEU A 124 3.19 -8.42 -0.03
N ARG A 125 4.02 -8.51 1.02
CA ARG A 125 4.58 -9.79 1.46
C ARG A 125 3.52 -10.70 2.07
N ARG A 126 2.72 -10.22 3.01
CA ARG A 126 1.68 -11.03 3.66
C ARG A 126 0.54 -11.43 2.72
N TRP A 127 0.29 -10.64 1.68
CA TRP A 127 -0.68 -10.99 0.63
C TRP A 127 -0.12 -11.89 -0.46
N PHE A 128 1.17 -12.23 -0.41
CA PHE A 128 1.87 -13.01 -1.45
C PHE A 128 1.74 -12.41 -2.85
N THR A 129 1.83 -11.08 -2.95
CA THR A 129 1.68 -10.35 -4.22
C THR A 129 2.92 -9.55 -4.60
N PHE A 130 3.98 -9.61 -3.80
CA PHE A 130 5.16 -8.78 -3.98
C PHE A 130 5.94 -9.11 -5.26
N ASP A 131 6.13 -10.40 -5.56
CA ASP A 131 6.81 -10.88 -6.76
C ASP A 131 6.13 -10.41 -8.05
N GLN A 132 4.81 -10.25 -8.01
CA GLN A 132 4.00 -9.89 -9.15
C GLN A 132 3.86 -8.37 -9.33
N GLN A 133 3.95 -7.61 -8.25
CA GLN A 133 3.69 -6.18 -8.23
C GLN A 133 4.95 -5.33 -8.21
N ILE A 134 6.08 -5.87 -7.76
CA ILE A 134 7.34 -5.12 -7.62
C ILE A 134 7.80 -4.48 -8.93
N TYR A 135 7.56 -5.15 -10.06
CA TYR A 135 7.95 -4.64 -11.36
C TYR A 135 7.11 -3.45 -11.83
N GLN A 136 5.83 -3.43 -11.49
CA GLN A 136 4.95 -2.33 -11.87
C GLN A 136 5.09 -1.15 -10.93
N TYR A 137 5.27 -1.43 -9.65
CA TYR A 137 5.28 -0.44 -8.60
C TYR A 137 6.54 0.42 -8.58
N ARG A 138 7.71 -0.18 -8.79
CA ARG A 138 9.00 0.52 -8.74
C ARG A 138 9.48 1.11 -10.06
N ARG A 139 8.86 0.74 -11.17
CA ARG A 139 9.31 1.15 -12.50
C ARG A 139 8.61 2.39 -13.04
N ARG A 140 7.52 2.79 -12.44
CA ARG A 140 6.76 3.95 -12.91
C ARG A 140 6.66 5.00 -11.83
N MET A 141 6.93 6.21 -12.18
CA MET A 141 6.74 7.38 -11.36
C MET A 141 5.83 8.36 -12.09
N LEU A 142 5.02 9.09 -11.35
CA LEU A 142 4.32 10.24 -11.89
C LEU A 142 5.34 11.38 -12.02
N SER A 143 5.63 11.76 -13.25
CA SER A 143 6.46 12.92 -13.52
C SER A 143 5.54 14.08 -13.89
N PRO A 144 5.52 15.18 -13.10
CA PRO A 144 4.80 16.36 -13.49
C PRO A 144 5.53 17.00 -14.67
N PHE A 145 4.85 17.20 -15.78
CA PHE A 145 5.29 18.11 -16.82
C PHE A 145 4.76 19.49 -16.51
N LEU A 146 5.66 20.44 -16.45
CA LEU A 146 5.36 21.81 -16.09
C LEU A 146 4.43 22.53 -17.08
N PHE A 147 4.24 21.99 -18.28
CA PHE A 147 3.47 22.67 -19.30
C PHE A 147 2.49 21.73 -20.00
N ALA A 148 1.21 22.03 -19.87
CA ALA A 148 0.32 21.77 -21.00
C ALA A 148 0.84 22.56 -22.18
N LYS A 149 0.68 22.05 -23.39
CA LYS A 149 1.11 22.68 -24.64
C LYS A 149 0.66 24.16 -24.77
N ASP A 150 -0.31 24.57 -23.98
CA ASP A 150 -0.98 25.85 -23.96
C ASP A 150 -0.81 26.60 -22.62
N ALA A 151 0.13 26.19 -21.77
CA ALA A 151 0.32 26.87 -20.50
C ALA A 151 0.99 28.24 -20.73
N THR A 152 0.42 29.26 -20.12
CA THR A 152 0.99 30.59 -20.05
C THR A 152 1.80 30.74 -18.76
N VAL A 153 2.74 31.66 -18.73
CA VAL A 153 3.51 32.04 -17.55
C VAL A 153 2.95 33.35 -17.02
N ASN A 154 2.76 33.45 -15.71
CA ASN A 154 2.39 34.73 -15.10
C ASN A 154 3.57 35.67 -14.99
N GLU A 155 3.37 36.94 -14.53
CA GLU A 155 4.41 37.97 -14.39
C GLU A 155 5.57 37.51 -13.46
N ALA A 156 5.31 36.58 -12.52
CA ALA A 156 6.34 36.01 -11.63
C ALA A 156 7.11 34.85 -12.26
N GLY A 157 6.84 34.51 -13.52
CA GLY A 157 7.48 33.39 -14.22
C GLY A 157 6.93 32.01 -13.86
N ASN A 158 5.83 31.93 -13.09
CA ASN A 158 5.20 30.67 -12.71
C ASN A 158 4.19 30.23 -13.78
N PRO A 159 4.17 28.95 -14.16
CA PRO A 159 3.19 28.46 -15.11
C PRO A 159 1.78 28.57 -14.55
N VAL A 160 0.89 29.15 -15.36
CA VAL A 160 -0.53 29.26 -15.09
C VAL A 160 -1.23 28.26 -15.96
N GLY A 161 -1.80 27.22 -15.38
CA GLY A 161 -2.50 26.20 -16.13
C GLY A 161 -2.42 24.83 -15.51
N LYS A 162 -2.93 23.85 -16.23
CA LYS A 162 -3.01 22.47 -15.73
C LYS A 162 -1.66 21.77 -15.90
N TYR A 163 -1.17 21.19 -14.84
CA TYR A 163 -0.07 20.24 -14.91
C TYR A 163 -0.56 18.94 -15.57
N ILE A 164 0.21 18.47 -16.56
CA ILE A 164 0.00 17.13 -17.11
C ILE A 164 0.95 16.20 -16.35
N PHE A 165 0.39 15.17 -15.78
CA PHE A 165 1.17 14.10 -15.17
C PHE A 165 1.28 12.95 -16.16
N ASP A 166 2.50 12.56 -16.47
CA ASP A 166 2.78 11.37 -17.26
C ASP A 166 3.48 10.32 -16.40
N THR A 167 3.23 9.06 -16.69
CA THR A 167 3.94 7.96 -16.04
C THR A 167 5.24 7.69 -16.77
N ARG A 168 6.35 7.91 -16.09
CA ARG A 168 7.68 7.60 -16.62
C ARG A 168 8.30 6.41 -15.92
N VAL A 169 9.20 5.75 -16.64
CA VAL A 169 10.08 4.75 -16.03
C VAL A 169 11.01 5.47 -15.06
N CYS A 170 11.08 5.00 -13.82
CA CYS A 170 11.99 5.55 -12.84
C CYS A 170 13.44 5.39 -13.30
N GLU A 171 14.30 6.38 -13.09
CA GLU A 171 15.71 6.36 -13.47
C GLU A 171 16.48 5.17 -12.91
N ARG A 172 16.04 4.61 -11.79
CA ARG A 172 16.61 3.41 -11.17
C ARG A 172 15.94 2.09 -11.61
N ALA A 173 15.08 2.13 -12.61
CA ALA A 173 14.35 0.94 -13.09
C ALA A 173 15.25 -0.12 -13.72
N ASN A 174 16.47 0.24 -14.11
CA ASN A 174 17.44 -0.69 -14.69
C ASN A 174 18.09 -1.62 -13.65
N ASN A 175 17.95 -1.33 -12.36
CA ASN A 175 18.35 -2.26 -11.33
C ASN A 175 17.33 -3.40 -11.30
N SER A 176 17.74 -4.58 -11.72
CA SER A 176 16.93 -5.79 -11.68
C SER A 176 16.65 -6.17 -10.23
N LEU A 177 15.57 -5.64 -9.70
CA LEU A 177 15.03 -6.10 -8.43
C LEU A 177 14.27 -7.38 -8.71
N THR A 178 14.93 -8.50 -8.52
CA THR A 178 14.31 -9.82 -8.56
C THR A 178 13.81 -10.17 -7.18
N PHE A 179 12.53 -10.44 -7.08
CA PHE A 179 11.93 -11.02 -5.89
C PHE A 179 11.44 -12.42 -6.26
N ALA A 180 12.11 -13.43 -5.76
CA ALA A 180 11.72 -14.82 -5.97
C ALA A 180 10.75 -15.26 -4.87
N THR A 181 9.96 -16.29 -5.12
CA THR A 181 8.97 -16.83 -4.14
C THR A 181 9.61 -17.18 -2.79
N LYS A 182 10.85 -17.67 -2.79
CA LYS A 182 11.59 -17.92 -1.55
C LYS A 182 11.77 -16.68 -0.67
N ASN A 183 11.78 -15.48 -1.24
CA ASN A 183 12.00 -14.23 -0.51
C ASN A 183 10.78 -13.78 0.32
N TYR A 184 9.65 -14.50 0.24
CA TYR A 184 8.54 -14.29 1.18
C TYR A 184 8.91 -14.74 2.59
N TYR A 185 9.81 -15.72 2.69
CA TYR A 185 10.32 -16.23 3.96
C TYR A 185 11.79 -15.89 4.07
N ASP A 186 12.22 -15.46 5.22
CA ASP A 186 13.65 -15.22 5.46
C ASP A 186 14.36 -16.56 5.69
N LYS A 187 15.62 -16.62 5.28
CA LYS A 187 16.46 -17.77 5.59
C LYS A 187 16.65 -17.88 7.10
N ILE A 188 16.40 -19.06 7.66
CA ILE A 188 16.74 -19.32 9.06
C ILE A 188 18.27 -19.32 9.18
N PRO A 189 18.86 -18.52 10.10
CA PRO A 189 20.30 -18.43 10.26
C PRO A 189 20.94 -19.80 10.50
N ASP A 190 22.05 -20.07 9.84
CA ASP A 190 22.72 -21.38 9.94
C ASP A 190 23.20 -21.70 11.37
N ASN A 191 23.50 -20.68 12.17
CA ASN A 191 23.86 -20.88 13.58
C ASN A 191 22.69 -21.43 14.40
N GLU A 192 21.48 -20.96 14.16
CA GLU A 192 20.27 -21.45 14.84
C GLU A 192 20.02 -22.92 14.51
N ARG A 193 20.17 -23.27 13.23
CA ARG A 193 20.02 -24.66 12.76
C ARG A 193 21.10 -25.59 13.32
N LYS A 194 22.31 -25.10 13.51
CA LYS A 194 23.39 -25.89 14.16
C LYS A 194 23.12 -26.14 15.65
N THR A 195 22.50 -25.16 16.31
CA THR A 195 22.14 -25.27 17.74
C THR A 195 20.91 -26.15 17.95
N ASN A 196 19.95 -26.12 16.99
CA ASN A 196 18.77 -26.97 17.03
C ASN A 196 18.67 -27.85 15.77
N PRO A 197 19.12 -29.10 15.81
CA PRO A 197 19.08 -30.00 14.66
C PRO A 197 17.69 -30.36 14.15
N LEU A 198 16.64 -30.11 14.95
CA LEU A 198 15.25 -30.33 14.53
C LEU A 198 14.68 -29.16 13.74
N LEU A 199 15.43 -28.07 13.62
CA LEU A 199 14.98 -26.88 12.90
C LEU A 199 15.27 -27.05 11.40
N GLU A 200 14.22 -27.30 10.64
CA GLU A 200 14.29 -27.39 9.18
C GLU A 200 14.37 -26.01 8.55
N GLN A 201 15.07 -25.90 7.43
CA GLN A 201 15.16 -24.66 6.67
C GLN A 201 13.85 -24.38 5.94
N ASN A 202 13.53 -23.11 5.76
CA ASN A 202 12.41 -22.69 4.89
C ASN A 202 12.63 -23.22 3.46
N ASN A 203 11.53 -23.59 2.82
CA ASN A 203 11.56 -24.11 1.46
C ASN A 203 12.33 -23.18 0.53
N GLN A 204 13.12 -23.78 -0.36
CA GLN A 204 13.93 -23.10 -1.40
C GLN A 204 15.22 -22.40 -0.90
N TYR A 205 15.64 -22.62 0.37
CA TYR A 205 16.95 -22.21 0.87
C TYR A 205 17.89 -23.40 1.07
#